data_09a4b017a7d866be98a9b30d6302e6d9
#
_entry.id   09a4b017a7d866be98a9b30d6302e6d9
#
_cell.length_a   1.000
_cell.length_b   1.000
_cell.length_c   1.000
_cell.angle_alpha   90.00
_cell.angle_beta   90.00
_cell.angle_gamma   90.00
#
_symmetry.space_group_name_H-M   'P 1'
#
loop_
_entity.id
_entity.type
_entity.pdbx_description
1 polymer ?
#
loop_
_entity_poly.entity_id
_entity_poly.type
_entity_poly.pdbx_seq_one_letter_code
_entity_poly.pdbx_strand_id
1 'polypeptide(L)'
;MSIEDVEVVIVGGGQAGIAVSEHLGTAGVAHVILERGRIAEKWRSGRWDSLVANGPAWHDRFPGLEFDTPPDAFVPKEQVADYFEAYAKKIAAPVRCGVEVTLVRKNDGRPGFTVETSEGNLDARFVVAATGPFQRPVIPPVIPGTASVEQIHSAAYRNPGQLPAGNVLVVGAGSSGVQIAAELQESGRRVYLSVGPHDRPPRRYRGRDCVWWLGVLGKWEMSTPALGAEHVTIAVSGAKGGHTVDFREIGRAHV
;
A
#
# COMPACT_ATOMS: atom_id res chain seq x y z
N MET A 1 30.03 19.69 -10.39
CA MET A 1 28.65 19.97 -10.00
C MET A 1 28.63 20.18 -8.50
N SER A 2 28.03 21.26 -8.02
CA SER A 2 27.87 21.48 -6.57
C SER A 2 26.92 20.43 -6.01
N ILE A 3 27.33 19.76 -4.93
CA ILE A 3 26.45 18.85 -4.18
C ILE A 3 25.50 19.74 -3.39
N GLU A 4 24.20 19.45 -3.45
CA GLU A 4 23.19 20.17 -2.68
C GLU A 4 23.14 19.61 -1.25
N ASP A 5 23.28 20.47 -0.26
CA ASP A 5 23.17 20.10 1.15
C ASP A 5 21.71 20.18 1.62
N VAL A 6 21.21 19.09 2.20
CA VAL A 6 19.82 18.99 2.71
C VAL A 6 19.82 18.39 4.12
N GLU A 7 19.06 18.94 5.05
CA GLU A 7 19.01 18.37 6.40
C GLU A 7 18.36 16.98 6.40
N VAL A 8 17.17 16.83 5.77
CA VAL A 8 16.46 15.53 5.69
C VAL A 8 16.02 15.27 4.24
N VAL A 9 16.44 14.13 3.69
CA VAL A 9 15.91 13.59 2.45
C VAL A 9 14.89 12.49 2.76
N ILE A 10 13.66 12.63 2.26
CA ILE A 10 12.61 11.61 2.32
C ILE A 10 12.54 10.93 0.95
N VAL A 11 12.74 9.62 0.90
CA VAL A 11 12.69 8.85 -0.35
C VAL A 11 11.32 8.21 -0.52
N GLY A 12 10.51 8.76 -1.42
CA GLY A 12 9.16 8.31 -1.76
C GLY A 12 8.06 9.29 -1.36
N GLY A 13 7.24 9.69 -2.33
CA GLY A 13 6.08 10.61 -2.22
C GLY A 13 4.75 9.90 -2.00
N GLY A 14 4.76 8.78 -1.28
CA GLY A 14 3.56 8.06 -0.85
C GLY A 14 3.05 8.50 0.52
N GLN A 15 2.11 7.73 1.08
CA GLN A 15 1.48 8.00 2.39
C GLN A 15 2.51 8.30 3.48
N ALA A 16 3.51 7.45 3.65
CA ALA A 16 4.50 7.60 4.72
C ALA A 16 5.39 8.84 4.52
N GLY A 17 5.83 9.11 3.28
CA GLY A 17 6.68 10.27 2.98
C GLY A 17 5.95 11.59 3.21
N ILE A 18 4.69 11.68 2.83
CA ILE A 18 3.85 12.87 3.05
C ILE A 18 3.58 13.07 4.55
N ALA A 19 3.30 11.99 5.29
CA ALA A 19 3.10 12.07 6.74
C ALA A 19 4.36 12.56 7.47
N VAL A 20 5.54 12.04 7.10
CA VAL A 20 6.82 12.51 7.66
C VAL A 20 7.06 13.97 7.32
N SER A 21 6.77 14.38 6.07
CA SER A 21 6.93 15.78 5.65
C SER A 21 6.07 16.74 6.47
N GLU A 22 4.84 16.36 6.79
CA GLU A 22 3.96 17.16 7.67
C GLU A 22 4.57 17.36 9.05
N HIS A 23 5.06 16.28 9.67
CA HIS A 23 5.70 16.37 10.99
C HIS A 23 7.00 17.18 10.97
N LEU A 24 7.84 17.01 9.96
CA LEU A 24 9.08 17.79 9.82
C LEU A 24 8.79 19.27 9.57
N GLY A 25 7.80 19.57 8.70
CA GLY A 25 7.36 20.95 8.45
C GLY A 25 6.83 21.63 9.71
N THR A 26 5.98 20.93 10.47
CA THR A 26 5.47 21.41 11.77
C THR A 26 6.59 21.67 12.77
N ALA A 27 7.64 20.84 12.78
CA ALA A 27 8.82 21.00 13.62
C ALA A 27 9.83 22.04 13.09
N GLY A 28 9.59 22.66 11.93
CA GLY A 28 10.51 23.62 11.31
C GLY A 28 11.80 22.99 10.77
N VAL A 29 11.83 21.69 10.52
CA VAL A 29 12.99 20.98 10.00
C VAL A 29 13.01 21.04 8.48
N ALA A 30 14.11 21.53 7.91
CA ALA A 30 14.31 21.61 6.46
C ALA A 30 14.38 20.19 5.86
N HIS A 31 13.62 19.93 4.82
CA HIS A 31 13.56 18.62 4.20
C HIS A 31 13.14 18.69 2.73
N VAL A 32 13.33 17.60 2.00
CA VAL A 32 12.81 17.40 0.65
C VAL A 32 12.31 15.98 0.48
N ILE A 33 11.19 15.82 -0.24
CA ILE A 33 10.70 14.50 -0.69
C ILE A 33 11.19 14.29 -2.13
N LEU A 34 11.85 13.17 -2.38
CA LEU A 34 12.22 12.74 -3.73
C LEU A 34 11.29 11.59 -4.15
N GLU A 35 10.52 11.81 -5.21
CA GLU A 35 9.58 10.82 -5.75
C GLU A 35 9.89 10.58 -7.24
N ARG A 36 10.14 9.33 -7.61
CA ARG A 36 10.50 8.96 -8.99
C ARG A 36 9.37 9.13 -10.00
N GLY A 37 8.12 9.07 -9.55
CA GLY A 37 6.93 9.27 -10.36
C GLY A 37 6.15 10.50 -9.92
N ARG A 38 4.84 10.35 -9.78
CA ARG A 38 3.93 11.35 -9.20
C ARG A 38 3.66 11.03 -7.74
N ILE A 39 3.23 12.00 -6.99
CA ILE A 39 2.70 11.76 -5.64
C ILE A 39 1.67 10.63 -5.70
N ALA A 40 1.82 9.67 -4.77
CA ALA A 40 0.93 8.50 -4.65
C ALA A 40 0.87 7.61 -5.91
N GLU A 41 1.90 7.59 -6.76
CA GLU A 41 1.93 6.84 -8.03
C GLU A 41 1.50 5.38 -7.88
N LYS A 42 1.87 4.71 -6.78
CA LYS A 42 1.51 3.31 -6.53
C LYS A 42 0.00 3.09 -6.33
N TRP A 43 -0.74 4.09 -5.89
CA TRP A 43 -2.20 4.05 -5.86
C TRP A 43 -2.79 4.17 -7.26
N ARG A 44 -2.20 4.99 -8.13
CA ARG A 44 -2.67 5.21 -9.51
C ARG A 44 -2.37 4.01 -10.41
N SER A 45 -1.10 3.63 -10.54
CA SER A 45 -0.65 2.66 -11.55
C SER A 45 -0.27 1.28 -10.99
N GLY A 46 -0.02 1.16 -9.69
CA GLY A 46 0.50 -0.05 -9.06
C GLY A 46 -0.55 -0.99 -8.45
N ARG A 47 -1.85 -0.73 -8.67
CA ARG A 47 -2.96 -1.49 -8.10
C ARG A 47 -3.93 -1.93 -9.19
N TRP A 48 -4.79 -2.91 -8.88
CA TRP A 48 -5.86 -3.35 -9.78
C TRP A 48 -6.99 -2.32 -9.85
N ASP A 49 -7.77 -2.39 -10.91
CA ASP A 49 -8.66 -1.31 -11.31
C ASP A 49 -9.80 -1.07 -10.31
N SER A 50 -10.36 -2.13 -9.73
CA SER A 50 -11.48 -2.05 -8.78
C SER A 50 -11.07 -1.81 -7.32
N LEU A 51 -9.78 -1.58 -7.03
CA LEU A 51 -9.34 -1.42 -5.65
C LEU A 51 -9.99 -0.20 -5.00
N VAL A 52 -10.54 -0.44 -3.81
CA VAL A 52 -10.92 0.61 -2.86
C VAL A 52 -10.10 0.48 -1.58
N ALA A 53 -9.98 1.56 -0.81
CA ALA A 53 -9.31 1.54 0.49
C ALA A 53 -9.93 0.49 1.43
N ASN A 54 -9.12 -0.12 2.27
CA ASN A 54 -9.58 -1.14 3.22
C ASN A 54 -10.22 -0.54 4.48
N GLY A 55 -9.83 0.66 4.86
CA GLY A 55 -10.43 1.43 5.94
C GLY A 55 -11.54 2.35 5.43
N PRO A 56 -12.51 2.71 6.28
CA PRO A 56 -13.48 3.75 5.95
C PRO A 56 -12.81 5.13 5.92
N ALA A 57 -13.40 6.06 5.20
CA ALA A 57 -12.84 7.40 4.96
C ALA A 57 -12.49 8.16 6.26
N TRP A 58 -13.29 7.99 7.33
CA TRP A 58 -12.99 8.61 8.62
C TRP A 58 -11.68 8.13 9.25
N HIS A 59 -11.25 6.91 8.93
CA HIS A 59 -10.02 6.31 9.47
C HIS A 59 -8.80 6.58 8.58
N ASP A 60 -8.95 6.43 7.25
CA ASP A 60 -7.82 6.44 6.30
C ASP A 60 -7.35 7.86 5.93
N ARG A 61 -7.86 8.89 6.59
CA ARG A 61 -7.52 10.30 6.39
C ARG A 61 -6.31 10.77 7.20
N PHE A 62 -5.66 11.82 6.73
CA PHE A 62 -4.69 12.59 7.49
C PHE A 62 -5.36 13.67 8.36
N PRO A 63 -4.67 14.17 9.39
CA PRO A 63 -5.20 15.25 10.23
C PRO A 63 -5.56 16.51 9.43
N GLY A 64 -6.74 17.05 9.70
CA GLY A 64 -7.18 18.33 9.13
C GLY A 64 -7.54 18.32 7.64
N LEU A 65 -7.64 17.17 6.99
CA LEU A 65 -8.24 17.02 5.67
C LEU A 65 -9.13 15.78 5.65
N GLU A 66 -10.34 15.92 5.18
CA GLU A 66 -11.29 14.83 5.01
C GLU A 66 -11.38 14.43 3.54
N PHE A 67 -11.80 13.19 3.27
CA PHE A 67 -12.19 12.79 1.93
C PHE A 67 -13.53 13.46 1.57
N ASP A 68 -13.70 13.80 0.31
CA ASP A 68 -14.98 14.29 -0.23
C ASP A 68 -15.94 13.10 -0.47
N THR A 69 -16.34 12.45 0.62
CA THR A 69 -17.19 11.24 0.62
C THR A 69 -17.78 11.03 2.02
N PRO A 70 -18.90 10.32 2.17
CA PRO A 70 -19.42 9.97 3.49
C PRO A 70 -18.36 9.29 4.38
N PRO A 71 -18.30 9.60 5.68
CA PRO A 71 -17.25 9.10 6.57
C PRO A 71 -17.11 7.57 6.59
N ASP A 72 -18.21 6.84 6.49
CA ASP A 72 -18.22 5.36 6.50
C ASP A 72 -18.02 4.74 5.10
N ALA A 73 -17.81 5.54 4.07
CA ALA A 73 -17.54 5.04 2.72
C ALA A 73 -16.08 4.55 2.57
N PHE A 74 -15.87 3.65 1.63
CA PHE A 74 -14.56 3.14 1.26
C PHE A 74 -14.10 3.79 -0.04
N VAL A 75 -12.97 4.46 -0.01
CA VAL A 75 -12.55 5.37 -1.06
C VAL A 75 -11.88 4.61 -2.21
N PRO A 76 -12.28 4.82 -3.49
CA PRO A 76 -11.59 4.27 -4.64
C PRO A 76 -10.14 4.73 -4.73
N LYS A 77 -9.28 3.89 -5.31
CA LYS A 77 -7.82 4.11 -5.36
C LYS A 77 -7.42 5.44 -6.01
N GLU A 78 -8.13 5.89 -7.03
CA GLU A 78 -7.88 7.17 -7.69
C GLU A 78 -8.12 8.35 -6.74
N GLN A 79 -9.23 8.32 -6.01
CA GLN A 79 -9.55 9.35 -5.02
C GLN A 79 -8.58 9.34 -3.83
N VAL A 80 -8.06 8.15 -3.44
CA VAL A 80 -6.98 8.07 -2.44
C VAL A 80 -5.72 8.76 -2.95
N ALA A 81 -5.37 8.56 -4.22
CA ALA A 81 -4.22 9.22 -4.82
C ALA A 81 -4.38 10.74 -4.90
N ASP A 82 -5.57 11.20 -5.33
CA ASP A 82 -5.91 12.63 -5.40
C ASP A 82 -5.91 13.29 -4.02
N TYR A 83 -6.38 12.56 -3.00
CA TYR A 83 -6.36 13.00 -1.62
C TYR A 83 -4.92 13.20 -1.11
N PHE A 84 -3.99 12.29 -1.39
CA PHE A 84 -2.59 12.45 -1.00
C PHE A 84 -1.93 13.63 -1.71
N GLU A 85 -2.25 13.85 -2.98
CA GLU A 85 -1.77 15.02 -3.71
C GLU A 85 -2.32 16.32 -3.12
N ALA A 86 -3.62 16.36 -2.82
CA ALA A 86 -4.26 17.50 -2.18
C ALA A 86 -3.67 17.77 -0.78
N TYR A 87 -3.38 16.70 -0.02
CA TYR A 87 -2.77 16.85 1.30
C TYR A 87 -1.34 17.38 1.21
N ALA A 88 -0.52 16.85 0.31
CA ALA A 88 0.83 17.35 0.08
C ALA A 88 0.83 18.84 -0.29
N LYS A 89 -0.12 19.26 -1.13
CA LYS A 89 -0.32 20.67 -1.49
C LYS A 89 -0.76 21.51 -0.29
N LYS A 90 -1.70 21.00 0.52
CA LYS A 90 -2.20 21.69 1.73
C LYS A 90 -1.09 22.00 2.72
N ILE A 91 -0.18 21.06 2.95
CA ILE A 91 0.95 21.23 3.88
C ILE A 91 2.18 21.89 3.23
N ALA A 92 2.07 22.31 1.96
CA ALA A 92 3.18 22.84 1.17
C ALA A 92 4.42 21.92 1.19
N ALA A 93 4.22 20.61 1.09
CA ALA A 93 5.29 19.62 1.12
C ALA A 93 6.32 19.88 0.00
N PRO A 94 7.62 19.95 0.30
CA PRO A 94 8.68 20.20 -0.69
C PRO A 94 8.99 18.93 -1.50
N VAL A 95 8.10 18.58 -2.44
CA VAL A 95 8.21 17.37 -3.26
C VAL A 95 8.86 17.67 -4.60
N ARG A 96 9.88 16.87 -4.95
CA ARG A 96 10.46 16.82 -6.30
C ARG A 96 10.01 15.51 -6.95
N CYS A 97 9.07 15.61 -7.88
CA CYS A 97 8.60 14.48 -8.69
C CYS A 97 9.51 14.25 -9.91
N GLY A 98 9.57 13.00 -10.40
CA GLY A 98 10.45 12.62 -11.51
C GLY A 98 11.89 12.35 -11.10
N VAL A 99 12.22 12.43 -9.81
CA VAL A 99 13.57 12.23 -9.28
C VAL A 99 13.71 10.84 -8.67
N GLU A 100 14.45 9.97 -9.32
CA GLU A 100 14.72 8.62 -8.82
C GLU A 100 15.95 8.61 -7.92
N VAL A 101 15.81 8.13 -6.69
CA VAL A 101 16.94 7.83 -5.81
C VAL A 101 17.45 6.43 -6.15
N THR A 102 18.70 6.36 -6.61
CA THR A 102 19.33 5.11 -7.06
C THR A 102 20.17 4.45 -5.98
N LEU A 103 20.79 5.27 -5.11
CA LEU A 103 21.62 4.78 -4.01
C LEU A 103 21.61 5.74 -2.83
N VAL A 104 21.60 5.19 -1.63
CA VAL A 104 21.86 5.91 -0.38
C VAL A 104 23.05 5.26 0.30
N ARG A 105 24.08 6.04 0.57
CA ARG A 105 25.31 5.56 1.19
C ARG A 105 25.66 6.44 2.38
N LYS A 106 26.02 5.82 3.50
CA LYS A 106 26.58 6.54 4.64
C LYS A 106 27.93 7.13 4.26
N ASN A 107 28.17 8.36 4.68
CA ASN A 107 29.45 9.02 4.41
C ASN A 107 30.58 8.41 5.24
N ASP A 108 31.76 8.25 4.61
CA ASP A 108 32.95 7.79 5.31
C ASP A 108 33.61 8.96 6.06
N GLY A 109 33.94 8.73 7.32
CA GLY A 109 34.68 9.69 8.15
C GLY A 109 33.93 10.97 8.56
N ARG A 110 32.65 11.14 8.17
CA ARG A 110 31.79 12.26 8.57
C ARG A 110 30.33 11.84 8.76
N PRO A 111 29.55 12.55 9.58
CA PRO A 111 28.10 12.29 9.70
C PRO A 111 27.36 12.51 8.38
N GLY A 112 26.20 11.82 8.23
CA GLY A 112 25.30 12.00 7.11
C GLY A 112 25.43 10.95 6.01
N PHE A 113 24.77 11.24 4.89
CA PHE A 113 24.58 10.32 3.78
C PHE A 113 24.76 11.03 2.45
N THR A 114 25.35 10.36 1.49
CA THR A 114 25.27 10.75 0.08
C THR A 114 24.07 10.03 -0.54
N VAL A 115 23.17 10.81 -1.16
CA VAL A 115 21.99 10.34 -1.88
C VAL A 115 22.21 10.55 -3.36
N GLU A 116 22.38 9.47 -4.12
CA GLU A 116 22.56 9.51 -5.57
C GLU A 116 21.19 9.47 -6.24
N THR A 117 20.96 10.39 -7.17
CA THR A 117 19.67 10.51 -7.88
C THR A 117 19.87 10.64 -9.38
N SER A 118 18.76 10.51 -10.12
CA SER A 118 18.71 10.76 -11.57
C SER A 118 19.08 12.20 -11.97
N GLU A 119 19.06 13.16 -11.03
CA GLU A 119 19.36 14.58 -11.28
C GLU A 119 20.67 15.06 -10.65
N GLY A 120 21.42 14.18 -10.00
CA GLY A 120 22.67 14.48 -9.31
C GLY A 120 22.66 14.01 -7.86
N ASN A 121 23.68 14.39 -7.11
CA ASN A 121 23.87 13.91 -5.75
C ASN A 121 23.48 14.97 -4.72
N LEU A 122 22.84 14.53 -3.63
CA LEU A 122 22.59 15.34 -2.44
C LEU A 122 23.45 14.82 -1.28
N ASP A 123 23.87 15.73 -0.41
CA ASP A 123 24.44 15.42 0.89
C ASP A 123 23.36 15.65 1.95
N ALA A 124 22.97 14.59 2.65
CA ALA A 124 21.88 14.62 3.60
C ALA A 124 22.38 14.31 5.00
N ARG A 125 21.95 15.07 6.00
CA ARG A 125 22.22 14.73 7.39
C ARG A 125 21.45 13.50 7.83
N PHE A 126 20.20 13.39 7.38
CA PHE A 126 19.31 12.26 7.64
C PHE A 126 18.61 11.81 6.36
N VAL A 127 18.28 10.52 6.29
CA VAL A 127 17.47 9.95 5.21
C VAL A 127 16.32 9.13 5.80
N VAL A 128 15.12 9.38 5.29
CA VAL A 128 13.92 8.62 5.62
C VAL A 128 13.54 7.74 4.43
N ALA A 129 13.62 6.43 4.60
CA ALA A 129 13.19 5.47 3.57
C ALA A 129 11.66 5.27 3.64
N ALA A 130 10.93 6.02 2.81
CA ALA A 130 9.46 5.95 2.68
C ALA A 130 9.03 5.28 1.36
N THR A 131 9.83 4.34 0.86
CA THR A 131 9.70 3.72 -0.47
C THR A 131 8.51 2.78 -0.61
N GLY A 132 7.85 2.42 0.49
CA GLY A 132 6.71 1.50 0.54
C GLY A 132 7.12 0.01 0.50
N PRO A 133 6.22 -0.90 0.92
CA PRO A 133 6.54 -2.31 1.12
C PRO A 133 6.51 -3.15 -0.17
N PHE A 134 5.98 -2.63 -1.29
CA PHE A 134 5.72 -3.42 -2.51
C PHE A 134 6.67 -3.05 -3.66
N GLN A 135 7.95 -2.85 -3.36
CA GLN A 135 8.92 -2.42 -4.37
C GLN A 135 9.38 -3.57 -5.27
N ARG A 136 9.59 -4.74 -4.70
CA ARG A 136 10.11 -5.90 -5.42
C ARG A 136 9.16 -7.09 -5.24
N PRO A 137 8.29 -7.37 -6.23
CA PRO A 137 7.41 -8.54 -6.19
C PRO A 137 8.25 -9.84 -6.19
N VAL A 138 7.87 -10.78 -5.33
CA VAL A 138 8.51 -12.09 -5.24
C VAL A 138 7.44 -13.16 -5.41
N ILE A 139 7.58 -14.02 -6.42
CA ILE A 139 6.78 -15.23 -6.57
C ILE A 139 7.57 -16.36 -5.90
N PRO A 140 7.06 -16.97 -4.81
CA PRO A 140 7.74 -18.06 -4.17
C PRO A 140 7.94 -19.26 -5.12
N PRO A 141 9.10 -19.96 -5.11
CA PRO A 141 9.38 -21.04 -6.03
C PRO A 141 8.70 -22.37 -5.63
N VAL A 142 7.55 -22.30 -4.97
CA VAL A 142 6.76 -23.47 -4.52
C VAL A 142 5.96 -24.11 -5.66
N ILE A 143 5.68 -23.35 -6.72
CA ILE A 143 5.02 -23.83 -7.92
C ILE A 143 6.02 -23.67 -9.08
N PRO A 144 6.48 -24.77 -9.68
CA PRO A 144 7.36 -24.69 -10.84
C PRO A 144 6.69 -23.93 -11.99
N GLY A 145 7.42 -22.98 -12.58
CA GLY A 145 6.99 -22.33 -13.81
C GLY A 145 6.97 -23.37 -14.93
N THR A 146 5.81 -23.61 -15.55
CA THR A 146 5.69 -24.48 -16.73
C THR A 146 5.11 -23.65 -17.87
N ALA A 147 5.36 -24.06 -19.11
CA ALA A 147 4.80 -23.38 -20.28
C ALA A 147 3.26 -23.42 -20.34
N SER A 148 2.61 -24.29 -19.56
CA SER A 148 1.15 -24.45 -19.52
C SER A 148 0.46 -23.63 -18.42
N VAL A 149 1.20 -23.01 -17.49
CA VAL A 149 0.64 -22.22 -16.39
C VAL A 149 1.31 -20.85 -16.34
N GLU A 150 0.53 -19.82 -16.61
CA GLU A 150 0.99 -18.45 -16.42
C GLU A 150 0.97 -18.10 -14.94
N GLN A 151 2.05 -17.48 -14.46
CA GLN A 151 2.18 -17.03 -13.08
C GLN A 151 2.38 -15.52 -13.05
N ILE A 152 1.54 -14.83 -12.30
CA ILE A 152 1.66 -13.38 -12.06
C ILE A 152 1.66 -13.07 -10.57
N HIS A 153 2.41 -12.06 -10.17
CA HIS A 153 2.31 -11.51 -8.83
C HIS A 153 1.12 -10.55 -8.73
N SER A 154 0.45 -10.47 -7.58
CA SER A 154 -0.71 -9.56 -7.37
C SER A 154 -0.41 -8.10 -7.71
N ALA A 155 0.84 -7.66 -7.62
CA ALA A 155 1.27 -6.31 -8.05
C ALA A 155 1.16 -6.08 -9.57
N ALA A 156 1.13 -7.14 -10.38
CA ALA A 156 0.95 -7.07 -11.84
C ALA A 156 -0.51 -7.28 -12.27
N TYR A 157 -1.38 -7.74 -11.38
CA TYR A 157 -2.80 -7.90 -11.66
C TYR A 157 -3.49 -6.54 -11.79
N ARG A 158 -4.39 -6.41 -12.78
CA ARG A 158 -5.18 -5.19 -13.02
C ARG A 158 -6.68 -5.46 -13.00
N ASN A 159 -7.14 -6.46 -13.72
CA ASN A 159 -8.56 -6.83 -13.81
C ASN A 159 -8.70 -8.25 -14.39
N PRO A 160 -9.90 -8.87 -14.31
CA PRO A 160 -10.13 -10.23 -14.83
C PRO A 160 -9.86 -10.38 -16.34
N GLY A 161 -10.04 -9.32 -17.11
CA GLY A 161 -9.83 -9.33 -18.56
C GLY A 161 -8.37 -9.43 -18.98
N GLN A 162 -7.44 -9.14 -18.08
CA GLN A 162 -6.00 -9.29 -18.32
C GLN A 162 -5.56 -10.75 -18.46
N LEU A 163 -6.26 -11.66 -17.78
CA LEU A 163 -5.85 -13.06 -17.70
C LEU A 163 -6.36 -13.87 -18.89
N PRO A 164 -5.58 -14.82 -19.41
CA PRO A 164 -6.04 -15.74 -20.44
C PRO A 164 -7.25 -16.55 -19.97
N ALA A 165 -8.00 -17.14 -20.90
CA ALA A 165 -9.13 -18.00 -20.57
C ALA A 165 -8.68 -19.21 -19.73
N GLY A 166 -9.53 -19.62 -18.77
CA GLY A 166 -9.25 -20.78 -17.93
C GLY A 166 -9.54 -20.56 -16.45
N ASN A 167 -9.19 -21.56 -15.66
CA ASN A 167 -9.31 -21.52 -14.21
C ASN A 167 -8.16 -20.71 -13.59
N VAL A 168 -8.41 -20.11 -12.44
CA VAL A 168 -7.38 -19.29 -11.74
C VAL A 168 -7.16 -19.85 -10.35
N LEU A 169 -5.88 -20.10 -10.01
CA LEU A 169 -5.46 -20.35 -8.64
C LEU A 169 -4.91 -19.06 -8.04
N VAL A 170 -5.53 -18.57 -6.98
CA VAL A 170 -5.02 -17.47 -6.15
C VAL A 170 -4.30 -18.07 -4.96
N VAL A 171 -3.00 -17.77 -4.81
CA VAL A 171 -2.18 -18.26 -3.70
C VAL A 171 -2.01 -17.15 -2.66
N GLY A 172 -2.53 -17.41 -1.45
CA GLY A 172 -2.52 -16.50 -0.32
C GLY A 172 -3.86 -15.83 -0.04
N ALA A 173 -4.28 -15.87 1.22
CA ALA A 173 -5.58 -15.37 1.69
C ALA A 173 -5.47 -14.06 2.50
N GLY A 174 -4.47 -13.24 2.24
CA GLY A 174 -4.43 -11.84 2.72
C GLY A 174 -5.44 -10.96 1.96
N SER A 175 -5.57 -9.70 2.36
CA SER A 175 -6.56 -8.78 1.76
C SER A 175 -6.50 -8.73 0.23
N SER A 176 -5.31 -8.65 -0.38
CA SER A 176 -5.18 -8.66 -1.84
C SER A 176 -5.68 -9.97 -2.47
N GLY A 177 -5.27 -11.11 -1.91
CA GLY A 177 -5.67 -12.42 -2.46
C GLY A 177 -7.17 -12.64 -2.42
N VAL A 178 -7.84 -12.33 -1.31
CA VAL A 178 -9.29 -12.52 -1.19
C VAL A 178 -10.08 -11.56 -2.06
N GLN A 179 -9.62 -10.32 -2.22
CA GLN A 179 -10.27 -9.33 -3.08
C GLN A 179 -10.16 -9.71 -4.55
N ILE A 180 -8.97 -10.11 -5.00
CA ILE A 180 -8.74 -10.59 -6.37
C ILE A 180 -9.54 -11.87 -6.64
N ALA A 181 -9.57 -12.81 -5.69
CA ALA A 181 -10.35 -14.05 -5.83
C ALA A 181 -11.85 -13.76 -5.97
N ALA A 182 -12.38 -12.83 -5.16
CA ALA A 182 -13.78 -12.43 -5.24
C ALA A 182 -14.11 -11.75 -6.59
N GLU A 183 -13.28 -10.83 -7.05
CA GLU A 183 -13.46 -10.16 -8.34
C GLU A 183 -13.41 -11.14 -9.51
N LEU A 184 -12.47 -12.09 -9.50
CA LEU A 184 -12.36 -13.12 -10.52
C LEU A 184 -13.59 -14.04 -10.54
N GLN A 185 -14.08 -14.45 -9.38
CA GLN A 185 -15.28 -15.25 -9.24
C GLN A 185 -16.52 -14.51 -9.78
N GLU A 186 -16.69 -13.24 -9.43
CA GLU A 186 -17.76 -12.39 -9.93
C GLU A 186 -17.72 -12.17 -11.44
N SER A 187 -16.54 -12.22 -12.04
CA SER A 187 -16.37 -12.18 -13.50
C SER A 187 -16.76 -13.49 -14.22
N GLY A 188 -17.23 -14.49 -13.45
CA GLY A 188 -17.63 -15.82 -13.96
C GLY A 188 -16.47 -16.81 -14.11
N ARG A 189 -15.29 -16.51 -13.59
CA ARG A 189 -14.17 -17.45 -13.64
C ARG A 189 -14.26 -18.48 -12.53
N ARG A 190 -13.83 -19.71 -12.80
CA ARG A 190 -13.60 -20.70 -11.76
C ARG A 190 -12.33 -20.37 -11.02
N VAL A 191 -12.45 -20.09 -9.71
CA VAL A 191 -11.35 -19.67 -8.84
C VAL A 191 -11.07 -20.72 -7.78
N TYR A 192 -9.79 -21.02 -7.58
CA TYR A 192 -9.29 -21.78 -6.45
C TYR A 192 -8.50 -20.82 -5.57
N LEU A 193 -8.72 -20.87 -4.26
CA LEU A 193 -8.01 -20.04 -3.29
C LEU A 193 -7.17 -20.94 -2.37
N SER A 194 -5.85 -20.80 -2.42
CA SER A 194 -4.94 -21.46 -1.47
C SER A 194 -4.82 -20.60 -0.22
N VAL A 195 -5.18 -21.17 0.92
CA VAL A 195 -5.37 -20.48 2.19
C VAL A 195 -4.34 -20.95 3.19
N GLY A 196 -3.56 -20.02 3.75
CA GLY A 196 -2.72 -20.22 4.93
C GLY A 196 -3.39 -19.68 6.21
N PRO A 197 -2.65 -19.56 7.33
CA PRO A 197 -3.14 -18.90 8.53
C PRO A 197 -3.66 -17.48 8.23
N HIS A 198 -4.84 -17.15 8.73
CA HIS A 198 -5.49 -15.86 8.45
C HIS A 198 -6.54 -15.53 9.52
N ASP A 199 -6.75 -14.22 9.73
CA ASP A 199 -7.87 -13.69 10.49
C ASP A 199 -8.90 -13.06 9.56
N ARG A 200 -10.19 -13.33 9.82
CA ARG A 200 -11.33 -12.78 9.10
C ARG A 200 -12.33 -12.20 10.09
N PRO A 201 -12.06 -11.01 10.63
CA PRO A 201 -13.03 -10.38 11.51
C PRO A 201 -14.30 -10.05 10.73
N PRO A 202 -15.47 -10.10 11.37
CA PRO A 202 -16.67 -9.55 10.77
C PRO A 202 -16.43 -8.08 10.47
N ARG A 203 -16.79 -7.64 9.25
CA ARG A 203 -16.57 -6.24 8.85
C ARG A 203 -17.24 -5.27 9.81
N ARG A 204 -18.45 -5.59 10.23
CA ARG A 204 -19.20 -4.78 11.20
C ARG A 204 -19.63 -5.63 12.39
N TYR A 205 -19.48 -5.07 13.56
CA TYR A 205 -19.96 -5.64 14.81
C TYR A 205 -20.61 -4.54 15.66
N ARG A 206 -21.83 -4.76 16.17
CA ARG A 206 -22.60 -3.80 16.94
C ARG A 206 -22.65 -2.40 16.30
N GLY A 207 -22.89 -2.34 14.98
CA GLY A 207 -23.02 -1.10 14.23
C GLY A 207 -21.70 -0.34 13.97
N ARG A 208 -20.55 -0.87 14.41
CA ARG A 208 -19.23 -0.27 14.20
C ARG A 208 -18.39 -1.12 13.26
N ASP A 209 -17.55 -0.46 12.45
CA ASP A 209 -16.59 -1.10 11.58
C ASP A 209 -15.49 -1.83 12.39
N CYS A 210 -14.90 -2.90 11.82
CA CYS A 210 -13.84 -3.66 12.48
C CYS A 210 -12.62 -2.77 12.80
N VAL A 211 -12.33 -1.79 11.97
CA VAL A 211 -11.24 -0.82 12.17
C VAL A 211 -11.42 -0.03 13.48
N TRP A 212 -12.65 0.36 13.80
CA TRP A 212 -12.97 1.01 15.08
C TRP A 212 -12.68 0.08 16.28
N TRP A 213 -13.04 -1.19 16.15
CA TRP A 213 -12.77 -2.18 17.21
C TRP A 213 -11.29 -2.45 17.39
N LEU A 214 -10.51 -2.48 16.31
CA LEU A 214 -9.05 -2.60 16.41
C LEU A 214 -8.44 -1.45 17.24
N GLY A 215 -8.94 -0.23 17.07
CA GLY A 215 -8.54 0.91 17.90
C GLY A 215 -8.92 0.74 19.37
N VAL A 216 -10.18 0.42 19.68
CA VAL A 216 -10.66 0.22 21.06
C VAL A 216 -9.92 -0.92 21.78
N LEU A 217 -9.51 -1.94 21.03
CA LEU A 217 -8.75 -3.08 21.54
C LEU A 217 -7.23 -2.83 21.63
N GLY A 218 -6.76 -1.61 21.34
CA GLY A 218 -5.33 -1.26 21.35
C GLY A 218 -4.50 -2.00 20.31
N LYS A 219 -5.13 -2.50 19.23
CA LYS A 219 -4.43 -3.29 18.20
C LYS A 219 -3.55 -2.46 17.29
N TRP A 220 -3.80 -1.15 17.20
CA TRP A 220 -2.97 -0.21 16.44
C TRP A 220 -1.64 0.11 17.15
N GLU A 221 -1.58 -0.02 18.47
CA GLU A 221 -0.40 0.24 19.30
C GLU A 221 0.46 -1.01 19.53
N MET A 222 0.05 -2.17 18.97
CA MET A 222 0.81 -3.41 19.13
C MET A 222 2.18 -3.32 18.45
N SER A 223 3.21 -3.75 19.17
CA SER A 223 4.54 -3.91 18.62
C SER A 223 4.60 -5.01 17.56
N THR A 224 5.51 -4.87 16.60
CA THR A 224 5.81 -5.94 15.64
C THR A 224 6.17 -7.22 16.40
N PRO A 225 5.63 -8.38 16.02
CA PRO A 225 5.98 -9.65 16.62
C PRO A 225 7.49 -9.91 16.58
N ALA A 226 8.01 -10.65 17.58
CA ALA A 226 9.40 -11.05 17.59
C ALA A 226 9.76 -11.87 16.34
N LEU A 227 11.04 -11.85 15.94
CA LEU A 227 11.55 -12.66 14.84
C LEU A 227 11.17 -14.14 15.05
N GLY A 228 10.56 -14.76 14.03
CA GLY A 228 10.08 -16.14 14.08
C GLY A 228 8.68 -16.32 14.65
N ALA A 229 8.03 -15.28 15.16
CA ALA A 229 6.62 -15.35 15.52
C ALA A 229 5.74 -15.36 14.24
N GLU A 230 4.69 -16.17 14.25
CA GLU A 230 3.74 -16.24 13.17
C GLU A 230 2.99 -14.91 13.05
N HIS A 231 2.99 -14.32 11.86
CA HIS A 231 2.20 -13.14 11.55
C HIS A 231 0.96 -13.55 10.74
N VAL A 232 -0.20 -13.37 11.34
CA VAL A 232 -1.48 -13.67 10.68
C VAL A 232 -2.00 -12.40 10.00
N THR A 233 -2.21 -12.49 8.70
CA THR A 233 -2.74 -11.37 7.92
C THR A 233 -4.26 -11.29 8.06
N ILE A 234 -4.77 -10.10 8.38
CA ILE A 234 -6.21 -9.84 8.40
C ILE A 234 -6.72 -9.75 6.96
N ALA A 235 -7.71 -10.61 6.62
CA ALA A 235 -8.40 -10.56 5.34
C ALA A 235 -9.62 -9.64 5.44
N VAL A 236 -9.50 -8.43 4.90
CA VAL A 236 -10.56 -7.41 4.86
C VAL A 236 -10.72 -6.84 3.46
N SER A 237 -11.90 -6.31 3.18
CA SER A 237 -12.21 -5.62 1.93
C SER A 237 -13.08 -4.39 2.18
N GLY A 238 -12.76 -3.29 1.49
CA GLY A 238 -13.64 -2.12 1.38
C GLY A 238 -14.62 -2.21 0.21
N ALA A 239 -14.44 -3.19 -0.68
CA ALA A 239 -15.34 -3.36 -1.82
C ALA A 239 -16.80 -3.56 -1.38
N LYS A 240 -17.74 -3.12 -2.22
CA LYS A 240 -19.19 -3.23 -1.97
C LYS A 240 -19.65 -2.62 -0.64
N GLY A 241 -19.07 -1.50 -0.26
CA GLY A 241 -19.40 -0.83 0.99
C GLY A 241 -18.87 -1.52 2.25
N GLY A 242 -17.84 -2.36 2.12
CA GLY A 242 -17.20 -3.07 3.22
C GLY A 242 -18.02 -4.29 3.68
N HIS A 243 -17.84 -5.42 3.01
CA HIS A 243 -18.46 -6.68 3.40
C HIS A 243 -17.47 -7.57 4.18
N THR A 244 -18.01 -8.47 4.99
CA THR A 244 -17.21 -9.52 5.63
C THR A 244 -16.74 -10.51 4.57
N VAL A 245 -15.46 -10.83 4.55
CA VAL A 245 -14.90 -11.83 3.63
C VAL A 245 -15.36 -13.22 4.07
N ASP A 246 -16.14 -13.92 3.24
CA ASP A 246 -16.56 -15.31 3.46
C ASP A 246 -15.99 -16.23 2.36
N PHE A 247 -15.05 -17.10 2.74
CA PHE A 247 -14.44 -18.06 1.80
C PHE A 247 -15.43 -19.09 1.28
N ARG A 248 -16.55 -19.33 2.01
CA ARG A 248 -17.61 -20.24 1.57
C ARG A 248 -18.42 -19.64 0.41
N GLU A 249 -18.51 -18.31 0.32
CA GLU A 249 -19.14 -17.64 -0.81
C GLU A 249 -18.25 -17.76 -2.05
N ILE A 250 -16.93 -17.58 -1.91
CA ILE A 250 -15.98 -17.79 -2.99
C ILE A 250 -16.01 -19.24 -3.49
N GLY A 251 -16.15 -20.24 -2.58
CA GLY A 251 -16.19 -21.67 -2.92
C GLY A 251 -17.55 -22.19 -3.42
N ARG A 252 -18.66 -21.62 -2.98
CA ARG A 252 -20.02 -22.11 -3.34
C ARG A 252 -20.41 -21.86 -4.79
N ALA A 253 -19.79 -20.92 -5.45
CA ALA A 253 -20.05 -20.64 -6.86
C ALA A 253 -19.58 -21.75 -7.82
N HIS A 254 -18.97 -22.82 -7.31
CA HIS A 254 -18.32 -23.87 -8.09
C HIS A 254 -18.62 -25.32 -7.62
N VAL A 255 -19.67 -25.53 -6.85
CA VAL A 255 -20.17 -26.88 -6.51
C VAL A 255 -21.18 -27.35 -7.55
#